data_9f2394ecc0ff6280b07ddc332d480617
#
_entry.id   9f2394ecc0ff6280b07ddc332d480617
#
_cell.length_a   1.000
_cell.length_b   1.000
_cell.length_c   1.000
_cell.angle_alpha   90.00
_cell.angle_beta   90.00
_cell.angle_gamma   90.00
#
_symmetry.space_group_name_H-M   'P 1'
#
loop_
_entity.id
_entity.type
_entity.pdbx_description
1 polymer ?
#
loop_
_entity_poly.entity_id
_entity_poly.type
_entity_poly.pdbx_seq_one_letter_code
_entity_poly.pdbx_strand_id
1 'polypeptide(L)'
;GRLDRLYVDYTGVDVKKGDHMVYIYSEELYTAQEELIAALESKVEGTSSRFIEPLDLVETSREKLRLLGLTPEQIQEIEQRRKASDHVTIYSPVGGIVIDKLKQEGDRVRTGDRIYTVADLRQLWVMLDAYESDLAWLRYGQEVEFATEAYPGEVFKGRVSFIDPVLNEETRTVKVRVNVSNEDGRLKPEMFVRAVVRSNIASGGRVLDASLAGKWISPMHPEIVKDEPGNCDVCGMPLVRAETLGYVTAEPTDAAKPLVIPVSAALITGTRAIVYVEVPTAEEPTYEGREIVLGSRAGDYYIVRSGLTEGELVVTNGNFKLCLLYTSPSP
;
A
#
# COMPACT_ATOMS: atom_id res chain seq x y z
N GLY A 1 29.95 0.20 21.19
CA GLY A 1 29.65 -0.10 22.60
C GLY A 1 29.37 -1.57 22.86
N ARG A 2 29.01 -1.91 24.08
CA ARG A 2 28.58 -3.23 24.52
C ARG A 2 27.21 -3.14 25.17
N LEU A 3 26.33 -4.06 24.86
CA LEU A 3 24.98 -4.16 25.43
C LEU A 3 25.06 -4.85 26.79
N ASP A 4 24.92 -4.10 27.88
CA ASP A 4 25.03 -4.67 29.21
C ASP A 4 23.67 -5.14 29.73
N ARG A 5 22.56 -4.53 29.26
CA ARG A 5 21.21 -4.98 29.59
C ARG A 5 20.24 -4.68 28.47
N LEU A 6 19.38 -5.63 28.17
CA LEU A 6 18.22 -5.48 27.30
C LEU A 6 16.95 -5.48 28.15
N TYR A 7 16.22 -4.36 28.19
CA TYR A 7 14.97 -4.28 28.95
C TYR A 7 13.81 -4.99 28.27
N VAL A 8 13.88 -5.09 26.92
CA VAL A 8 12.95 -5.88 26.12
C VAL A 8 13.66 -7.12 25.65
N ASP A 9 13.42 -8.24 26.34
CA ASP A 9 14.19 -9.48 26.14
C ASP A 9 13.53 -10.46 25.14
N TYR A 10 12.28 -10.21 24.71
CA TYR A 10 11.56 -11.07 23.77
C TYR A 10 10.73 -10.25 22.77
N THR A 11 10.36 -10.86 21.66
CA THR A 11 9.51 -10.29 20.63
C THR A 11 8.04 -10.33 21.04
N GLY A 12 7.21 -9.46 20.43
CA GLY A 12 5.78 -9.35 20.74
C GLY A 12 5.46 -8.40 21.89
N VAL A 13 6.46 -7.72 22.45
CA VAL A 13 6.26 -6.71 23.51
C VAL A 13 5.77 -5.40 22.87
N ASP A 14 4.72 -4.82 23.45
CA ASP A 14 4.27 -3.47 23.11
C ASP A 14 5.16 -2.46 23.84
N VAL A 15 5.73 -1.53 23.07
CA VAL A 15 6.58 -0.45 23.58
C VAL A 15 6.03 0.90 23.16
N LYS A 16 6.16 1.88 24.05
CA LYS A 16 5.78 3.26 23.79
C LYS A 16 7.00 4.08 23.43
N LYS A 17 6.78 5.18 22.72
CA LYS A 17 7.81 6.18 22.53
C LYS A 17 8.33 6.66 23.90
N GLY A 18 9.65 6.59 24.12
CA GLY A 18 10.30 6.95 25.37
C GLY A 18 10.49 5.81 26.36
N ASP A 19 10.04 4.57 26.05
CA ASP A 19 10.33 3.42 26.89
C ASP A 19 11.82 3.05 26.79
N HIS A 20 12.39 2.64 27.92
CA HIS A 20 13.78 2.19 27.96
C HIS A 20 13.95 0.83 27.26
N MET A 21 14.85 0.79 26.30
CA MET A 21 15.08 -0.40 25.49
C MET A 21 16.37 -1.12 25.86
N VAL A 22 17.45 -0.38 25.97
CA VAL A 22 18.80 -0.92 26.10
C VAL A 22 19.63 -0.09 27.06
N TYR A 23 20.46 -0.76 27.85
CA TYR A 23 21.51 -0.15 28.65
C TYR A 23 22.87 -0.50 28.03
N ILE A 24 23.58 0.51 27.54
CA ILE A 24 24.78 0.32 26.74
C ILE A 24 25.99 0.97 27.41
N TYR A 25 27.11 0.25 27.48
CA TYR A 25 28.42 0.79 27.74
C TYR A 25 29.04 1.32 26.44
N SER A 26 29.51 2.56 26.43
CA SER A 26 30.13 3.16 25.25
C SER A 26 31.18 4.21 25.62
N GLU A 27 32.43 3.93 25.22
CA GLU A 27 33.53 4.88 25.38
C GLU A 27 33.32 6.16 24.54
N GLU A 28 32.72 6.02 23.37
CA GLU A 28 32.44 7.13 22.47
C GLU A 28 31.42 8.11 23.11
N LEU A 29 30.34 7.54 23.69
CA LEU A 29 29.34 8.34 24.42
C LEU A 29 29.90 8.96 25.68
N TYR A 30 30.80 8.26 26.36
CA TYR A 30 31.49 8.79 27.54
C TYR A 30 32.35 10.01 27.16
N THR A 31 33.22 9.87 26.14
CA THR A 31 34.08 10.97 25.67
C THR A 31 33.27 12.18 25.17
N ALA A 32 32.18 11.95 24.45
CA ALA A 32 31.33 13.03 23.99
C ALA A 32 30.63 13.78 25.13
N GLN A 33 30.29 13.09 26.23
CA GLN A 33 29.79 13.74 27.44
C GLN A 33 30.87 14.57 28.15
N GLU A 34 32.11 14.07 28.24
CA GLU A 34 33.24 14.80 28.80
C GLU A 34 33.53 16.08 27.99
N GLU A 35 33.47 16.01 26.66
CA GLU A 35 33.61 17.17 25.77
C GLU A 35 32.54 18.24 26.07
N LEU A 36 31.28 17.83 26.24
CA LEU A 36 30.20 18.77 26.61
C LEU A 36 30.44 19.43 27.97
N ILE A 37 30.84 18.63 28.96
CA ILE A 37 31.11 19.12 30.32
C ILE A 37 32.26 20.11 30.31
N ALA A 38 33.37 19.79 29.64
CA ALA A 38 34.51 20.68 29.51
C ALA A 38 34.16 22.00 28.78
N ALA A 39 33.31 21.93 27.73
CA ALA A 39 32.82 23.12 27.04
C ALA A 39 31.96 23.99 27.96
N LEU A 40 31.15 23.41 28.84
CA LEU A 40 30.35 24.13 29.82
C LEU A 40 31.22 24.78 30.92
N GLU A 41 32.27 24.12 31.36
CA GLU A 41 33.23 24.65 32.36
C GLU A 41 34.05 25.81 31.80
N SER A 42 34.57 25.68 30.58
CA SER A 42 35.31 26.75 29.89
C SER A 42 34.46 28.03 29.69
N LYS A 43 33.16 27.87 29.50
CA LYS A 43 32.22 29.00 29.42
C LYS A 43 32.06 29.72 30.75
N VAL A 44 32.08 28.98 31.86
CA VAL A 44 31.92 29.55 33.23
C VAL A 44 33.19 30.30 33.65
N GLU A 45 34.37 29.80 33.31
CA GLU A 45 35.67 30.41 33.71
C GLU A 45 36.06 31.65 32.89
N GLY A 46 35.27 32.01 31.87
CA GLY A 46 35.52 33.23 31.08
C GLY A 46 36.83 33.21 30.25
N THR A 47 37.46 32.05 30.11
CA THR A 47 38.70 31.87 29.37
C THR A 47 38.41 31.82 27.87
N SER A 48 37.99 32.95 27.30
CA SER A 48 37.76 33.07 25.87
C SER A 48 39.11 33.09 25.15
N SER A 49 39.42 31.98 24.51
CA SER A 49 40.43 32.00 23.43
C SER A 49 39.92 32.93 22.31
N ARG A 50 40.74 33.87 21.87
CA ARG A 50 40.41 34.98 20.94
C ARG A 50 39.87 34.54 19.55
N PHE A 51 39.67 33.24 19.30
CA PHE A 51 39.36 32.67 18.00
C PHE A 51 38.15 31.71 17.93
N ILE A 52 37.54 31.30 19.08
CA ILE A 52 36.39 30.41 19.08
C ILE A 52 35.42 30.90 20.14
N GLU A 53 34.17 31.22 19.79
CA GLU A 53 33.14 31.57 20.73
C GLU A 53 32.74 30.35 21.58
N PRO A 54 32.77 30.48 22.94
CA PRO A 54 32.45 29.34 23.83
C PRO A 54 31.02 28.79 23.67
N LEU A 55 30.12 29.61 23.12
CA LEU A 55 28.75 29.21 22.79
C LEU A 55 28.70 28.19 21.68
N ASP A 56 29.59 28.30 20.70
CA ASP A 56 29.63 27.41 19.53
C ASP A 56 30.14 26.01 19.91
N LEU A 57 31.07 25.94 20.88
CA LEU A 57 31.60 24.65 21.36
C LEU A 57 30.55 23.83 22.13
N VAL A 58 29.75 24.50 22.98
CA VAL A 58 28.66 23.81 23.72
C VAL A 58 27.60 23.29 22.78
N GLU A 59 27.19 24.13 21.79
CA GLU A 59 26.18 23.71 20.83
C GLU A 59 26.67 22.56 19.94
N THR A 60 27.93 22.62 19.49
CA THR A 60 28.56 21.55 18.72
C THR A 60 28.61 20.22 19.51
N SER A 61 28.95 20.29 20.81
CA SER A 61 28.98 19.11 21.68
C SER A 61 27.58 18.54 21.95
N ARG A 62 26.56 19.40 22.09
CA ARG A 62 25.16 18.97 22.17
C ARG A 62 24.72 18.24 20.90
N GLU A 63 25.02 18.84 19.74
CA GLU A 63 24.63 18.23 18.47
C GLU A 63 25.34 16.89 18.25
N LYS A 64 26.62 16.78 18.65
CA LYS A 64 27.34 15.51 18.64
C LYS A 64 26.63 14.42 19.46
N LEU A 65 26.21 14.73 20.69
CA LEU A 65 25.46 13.79 21.55
C LEU A 65 24.10 13.43 20.96
N ARG A 66 23.42 14.42 20.35
CA ARG A 66 22.15 14.20 19.65
C ARG A 66 22.30 13.28 18.46
N LEU A 67 23.33 13.45 17.65
CA LEU A 67 23.67 12.59 16.52
C LEU A 67 24.07 11.16 16.96
N LEU A 68 24.61 11.02 18.17
CA LEU A 68 24.87 9.73 18.81
C LEU A 68 23.62 9.08 19.42
N GLY A 69 22.45 9.71 19.31
CA GLY A 69 21.15 9.14 19.67
C GLY A 69 20.65 9.47 21.08
N LEU A 70 21.27 10.43 21.80
CA LEU A 70 20.75 10.88 23.08
C LEU A 70 19.55 11.82 22.88
N THR A 71 18.58 11.71 23.77
CA THR A 71 17.43 12.61 23.78
C THR A 71 17.82 13.98 24.37
N PRO A 72 17.09 15.06 24.04
CA PRO A 72 17.33 16.38 24.63
C PRO A 72 17.29 16.38 26.17
N GLU A 73 16.40 15.55 26.74
CA GLU A 73 16.24 15.40 28.20
C GLU A 73 17.50 14.78 28.83
N GLN A 74 18.07 13.76 28.19
CA GLN A 74 19.31 13.13 28.63
C GLN A 74 20.49 14.10 28.55
N ILE A 75 20.58 14.89 27.48
CA ILE A 75 21.63 15.91 27.35
C ILE A 75 21.49 16.95 28.46
N GLN A 76 20.28 17.41 28.74
CA GLN A 76 20.02 18.35 29.84
C GLN A 76 20.38 17.77 31.21
N GLU A 77 20.10 16.47 31.42
CA GLU A 77 20.49 15.77 32.65
C GLU A 77 22.03 15.71 32.81
N ILE A 78 22.78 15.47 31.73
CA ILE A 78 24.24 15.48 31.74
C ILE A 78 24.75 16.88 32.10
N GLU A 79 24.18 17.94 31.53
CA GLU A 79 24.52 19.33 31.81
C GLU A 79 24.29 19.71 33.29
N GLN A 80 23.18 19.24 33.86
CA GLN A 80 22.87 19.48 35.27
C GLN A 80 23.77 18.72 36.22
N ARG A 81 23.99 17.44 35.92
CA ARG A 81 24.78 16.51 36.74
C ARG A 81 26.28 16.82 36.69
N ARG A 82 26.75 17.42 35.60
CA ARG A 82 28.16 17.71 35.31
C ARG A 82 29.11 16.53 35.57
N LYS A 83 28.64 15.35 35.27
CA LYS A 83 29.42 14.11 35.38
C LYS A 83 29.08 13.18 34.26
N ALA A 84 30.09 12.76 33.53
CA ALA A 84 29.94 11.75 32.47
C ALA A 84 29.59 10.38 33.05
N SER A 85 28.83 9.60 32.29
CA SER A 85 28.51 8.21 32.62
C SER A 85 28.99 7.32 31.47
N ASP A 86 29.66 6.24 31.82
CA ASP A 86 30.14 5.23 30.89
C ASP A 86 28.99 4.37 30.32
N HIS A 87 27.84 4.43 30.96
CA HIS A 87 26.63 3.77 30.54
C HIS A 87 25.52 4.75 30.22
N VAL A 88 24.78 4.44 29.16
CA VAL A 88 23.63 5.24 28.72
C VAL A 88 22.45 4.33 28.42
N THR A 89 21.25 4.79 28.77
CA THR A 89 20.00 4.12 28.37
C THR A 89 19.56 4.62 27.02
N ILE A 90 19.30 3.73 26.08
CA ILE A 90 18.68 4.04 24.79
C ILE A 90 17.17 3.81 24.90
N TYR A 91 16.41 4.83 24.51
CA TYR A 91 14.95 4.82 24.54
C TYR A 91 14.35 4.57 23.17
N SER A 92 13.13 4.06 23.13
CA SER A 92 12.42 3.86 21.88
C SER A 92 12.02 5.20 21.27
N PRO A 93 12.38 5.47 20.00
CA PRO A 93 11.97 6.68 19.29
C PRO A 93 10.50 6.65 18.84
N VAL A 94 9.91 5.46 18.78
CA VAL A 94 8.55 5.20 18.28
C VAL A 94 7.80 4.27 19.23
N GLY A 95 6.47 4.28 19.15
CA GLY A 95 5.64 3.24 19.77
C GLY A 95 5.32 2.14 18.78
N GLY A 96 5.06 0.93 19.27
CA GLY A 96 4.69 -0.22 18.47
C GLY A 96 5.05 -1.56 19.11
N ILE A 97 4.98 -2.62 18.35
CA ILE A 97 5.32 -3.97 18.81
C ILE A 97 6.72 -4.32 18.34
N VAL A 98 7.53 -4.89 19.22
CA VAL A 98 8.85 -5.41 18.88
C VAL A 98 8.68 -6.70 18.07
N ILE A 99 8.97 -6.64 16.77
CA ILE A 99 8.84 -7.79 15.87
C ILE A 99 10.12 -8.62 15.78
N ASP A 100 11.30 -7.97 15.92
CA ASP A 100 12.58 -8.66 15.91
C ASP A 100 13.50 -8.16 17.03
N LYS A 101 14.25 -9.10 17.62
CA LYS A 101 15.38 -8.84 18.50
C LYS A 101 16.63 -9.47 17.89
N LEU A 102 17.53 -8.63 17.38
CA LEU A 102 18.69 -9.08 16.61
C LEU A 102 19.97 -9.22 17.43
N LYS A 103 19.98 -8.72 18.66
CA LYS A 103 21.15 -8.70 19.55
C LYS A 103 20.80 -9.26 20.91
N GLN A 104 21.85 -9.68 21.64
CA GLN A 104 21.72 -10.22 23.00
C GLN A 104 22.56 -9.41 23.99
N GLU A 105 22.31 -9.61 25.28
CA GLU A 105 23.15 -9.03 26.33
C GLU A 105 24.58 -9.54 26.19
N GLY A 106 25.56 -8.66 26.36
CA GLY A 106 26.96 -8.91 26.13
C GLY A 106 27.46 -8.66 24.73
N ASP A 107 26.57 -8.53 23.73
CA ASP A 107 26.97 -8.28 22.35
C ASP A 107 27.63 -6.91 22.20
N ARG A 108 28.61 -6.86 21.29
CA ARG A 108 29.21 -5.59 20.86
C ARG A 108 28.43 -5.03 19.68
N VAL A 109 28.14 -3.74 19.73
CA VAL A 109 27.42 -3.00 18.70
C VAL A 109 28.19 -1.75 18.27
N ARG A 110 28.02 -1.38 17.01
CA ARG A 110 28.55 -0.16 16.42
C ARG A 110 27.40 0.76 16.08
N THR A 111 27.72 2.03 15.84
CA THR A 111 26.73 3.00 15.33
C THR A 111 26.15 2.49 14.01
N GLY A 112 24.80 2.42 13.93
CA GLY A 112 24.07 1.87 12.79
C GLY A 112 23.67 0.40 12.89
N ASP A 113 24.17 -0.35 13.88
CA ASP A 113 23.72 -1.74 14.11
C ASP A 113 22.28 -1.76 14.58
N ARG A 114 21.48 -2.66 14.00
CA ARG A 114 20.10 -2.91 14.42
C ARG A 114 20.10 -3.78 15.67
N ILE A 115 19.39 -3.34 16.71
CA ILE A 115 19.18 -4.09 17.94
C ILE A 115 17.77 -4.67 17.93
N TYR A 116 16.77 -3.82 17.64
CA TYR A 116 15.37 -4.20 17.56
C TYR A 116 14.75 -3.71 16.26
N THR A 117 13.68 -4.38 15.83
CA THR A 117 12.73 -3.85 14.87
C THR A 117 11.40 -3.65 15.58
N VAL A 118 10.91 -2.41 15.57
CA VAL A 118 9.62 -2.02 16.17
C VAL A 118 8.71 -1.59 15.05
N ALA A 119 7.50 -2.13 15.00
CA ALA A 119 6.51 -1.80 13.98
C ALA A 119 5.16 -1.45 14.60
N ASP A 120 4.49 -0.47 14.02
CA ASP A 120 3.08 -0.18 14.30
C ASP A 120 2.21 -1.14 13.49
N LEU A 121 1.58 -2.10 14.16
CA LEU A 121 0.72 -3.10 13.54
C LEU A 121 -0.76 -2.71 13.46
N ARG A 122 -1.12 -1.48 13.84
CA ARG A 122 -2.50 -0.98 13.75
C ARG A 122 -2.95 -0.75 12.31
N GLN A 123 -2.00 -0.56 11.41
CA GLN A 123 -2.24 -0.51 9.98
C GLN A 123 -1.33 -1.50 9.27
N LEU A 124 -1.92 -2.32 8.42
CA LEU A 124 -1.20 -3.32 7.65
C LEU A 124 -1.40 -3.10 6.15
N TRP A 125 -0.45 -3.61 5.40
CA TRP A 125 -0.53 -3.66 3.95
C TRP A 125 -0.81 -5.09 3.51
N VAL A 126 -1.89 -5.27 2.78
CA VAL A 126 -2.14 -6.50 2.04
C VAL A 126 -1.55 -6.33 0.66
N MET A 127 -0.59 -7.19 0.32
CA MET A 127 0.07 -7.21 -0.98
C MET A 127 -0.57 -8.28 -1.84
N LEU A 128 -1.26 -7.86 -2.89
CA LEU A 128 -1.94 -8.74 -3.82
C LEU A 128 -1.14 -8.84 -5.11
N ASP A 129 -1.16 -10.02 -5.72
CA ASP A 129 -0.61 -10.26 -7.05
C ASP A 129 -1.76 -10.26 -8.06
N ALA A 130 -1.88 -9.18 -8.82
CA ALA A 130 -2.88 -9.06 -9.88
C ALA A 130 -2.29 -9.46 -11.22
N TYR A 131 -2.99 -10.31 -11.98
CA TYR A 131 -2.57 -10.67 -13.34
C TYR A 131 -2.72 -9.48 -14.30
N GLU A 132 -1.91 -9.47 -15.36
CA GLU A 132 -1.96 -8.47 -16.42
C GLU A 132 -3.39 -8.26 -16.98
N SER A 133 -4.17 -9.36 -17.12
CA SER A 133 -5.56 -9.32 -17.55
C SER A 133 -6.48 -8.56 -16.61
N ASP A 134 -6.14 -8.48 -15.32
CA ASP A 134 -6.98 -7.90 -14.27
C ASP A 134 -6.72 -6.42 -14.07
N LEU A 135 -5.60 -5.91 -14.59
CA LEU A 135 -5.23 -4.50 -14.48
C LEU A 135 -6.27 -3.54 -15.09
N ALA A 136 -6.99 -4.00 -16.10
CA ALA A 136 -8.07 -3.23 -16.70
C ALA A 136 -9.18 -2.88 -15.70
N TRP A 137 -9.33 -3.68 -14.65
CA TRP A 137 -10.41 -3.62 -13.66
C TRP A 137 -10.00 -2.97 -12.34
N LEU A 138 -8.70 -2.79 -12.12
CA LEU A 138 -8.18 -2.24 -10.88
C LEU A 138 -8.03 -0.72 -10.96
N ARG A 139 -8.44 -0.04 -9.90
CA ARG A 139 -8.30 1.41 -9.75
C ARG A 139 -7.86 1.76 -8.33
N TYR A 140 -7.17 2.88 -8.19
CA TYR A 140 -6.84 3.46 -6.89
C TYR A 140 -8.12 3.78 -6.11
N GLY A 141 -8.08 3.61 -4.79
CA GLY A 141 -9.20 3.89 -3.90
C GLY A 141 -10.31 2.84 -3.90
N GLN A 142 -10.26 1.86 -4.81
CA GLN A 142 -11.27 0.79 -4.94
C GLN A 142 -11.31 -0.07 -3.68
N GLU A 143 -12.52 -0.42 -3.24
CA GLU A 143 -12.71 -1.32 -2.09
C GLU A 143 -12.34 -2.75 -2.46
N VAL A 144 -11.62 -3.39 -1.57
CA VAL A 144 -11.18 -4.79 -1.69
C VAL A 144 -11.70 -5.56 -0.50
N GLU A 145 -12.39 -6.65 -0.76
CA GLU A 145 -12.79 -7.62 0.25
C GLU A 145 -11.78 -8.77 0.25
N PHE A 146 -11.29 -9.17 1.43
CA PHE A 146 -10.38 -10.30 1.52
C PHE A 146 -10.69 -11.17 2.73
N ALA A 147 -10.34 -12.43 2.62
CA ALA A 147 -10.44 -13.43 3.67
C ALA A 147 -9.06 -14.04 3.95
N THR A 148 -8.85 -14.46 5.18
CA THR A 148 -7.65 -15.19 5.61
C THR A 148 -8.05 -16.55 6.18
N GLU A 149 -7.16 -17.52 6.05
CA GLU A 149 -7.42 -18.87 6.60
C GLU A 149 -7.47 -18.89 8.13
N ALA A 150 -6.86 -17.88 8.79
CA ALA A 150 -6.89 -17.76 10.24
C ALA A 150 -8.28 -17.44 10.80
N TYR A 151 -9.16 -16.83 10.00
CA TYR A 151 -10.52 -16.42 10.40
C TYR A 151 -11.53 -16.87 9.33
N PRO A 152 -11.88 -18.17 9.30
CA PRO A 152 -12.80 -18.70 8.29
C PRO A 152 -14.18 -18.07 8.41
N GLY A 153 -14.72 -17.62 7.28
CA GLY A 153 -16.04 -17.00 7.22
C GLY A 153 -16.09 -15.51 7.54
N GLU A 154 -14.98 -14.91 7.94
CA GLU A 154 -14.89 -13.47 8.13
C GLU A 154 -14.31 -12.78 6.88
N VAL A 155 -14.89 -11.63 6.55
CA VAL A 155 -14.45 -10.80 5.43
C VAL A 155 -13.90 -9.49 5.97
N PHE A 156 -12.66 -9.23 5.65
CA PHE A 156 -11.99 -7.97 5.94
C PHE A 156 -12.08 -7.05 4.73
N LYS A 157 -11.98 -5.74 4.97
CA LYS A 157 -12.07 -4.73 3.93
C LYS A 157 -10.86 -3.81 3.97
N GLY A 158 -10.45 -3.40 2.80
CA GLY A 158 -9.38 -2.41 2.63
C GLY A 158 -9.58 -1.62 1.34
N ARG A 159 -8.66 -0.69 1.06
CA ARG A 159 -8.69 0.11 -0.18
C ARG A 159 -7.36 0.01 -0.91
N VAL A 160 -7.45 -0.07 -2.24
CA VAL A 160 -6.26 -0.02 -3.12
C VAL A 160 -5.57 1.32 -2.94
N SER A 161 -4.36 1.29 -2.41
CA SER A 161 -3.55 2.48 -2.17
C SER A 161 -2.43 2.65 -3.18
N PHE A 162 -1.96 1.54 -3.76
CA PHE A 162 -0.89 1.58 -4.74
C PHE A 162 -0.99 0.41 -5.71
N ILE A 163 -0.73 0.68 -6.97
CA ILE A 163 -0.57 -0.32 -8.04
C ILE A 163 0.82 -0.11 -8.60
N ASP A 164 1.67 -1.14 -8.52
CA ASP A 164 3.06 -1.06 -8.98
C ASP A 164 3.07 -0.78 -10.48
N PRO A 165 3.83 0.22 -10.97
CA PRO A 165 3.95 0.47 -12.39
C PRO A 165 4.81 -0.57 -13.12
N VAL A 166 5.50 -1.45 -12.39
CA VAL A 166 6.38 -2.47 -12.95
C VAL A 166 5.76 -3.86 -12.80
N LEU A 167 5.65 -4.55 -13.92
CA LEU A 167 5.23 -5.95 -13.97
C LEU A 167 6.38 -6.88 -13.59
N ASN A 168 6.09 -7.88 -12.75
CA ASN A 168 7.03 -8.97 -12.50
C ASN A 168 7.06 -9.90 -13.71
N GLU A 169 8.20 -10.02 -14.36
CA GLU A 169 8.38 -10.80 -15.60
C GLU A 169 8.20 -12.31 -15.39
N GLU A 170 8.55 -12.83 -14.22
CA GLU A 170 8.48 -14.27 -13.93
C GLU A 170 7.05 -14.71 -13.66
N THR A 171 6.30 -13.95 -12.88
CA THR A 171 4.93 -14.30 -12.47
C THR A 171 3.86 -13.71 -13.37
N ARG A 172 4.21 -12.73 -14.23
CA ARG A 172 3.27 -11.94 -15.04
C ARG A 172 2.21 -11.25 -14.20
N THR A 173 2.60 -10.81 -13.00
CA THR A 173 1.71 -10.11 -12.06
C THR A 173 2.24 -8.72 -11.72
N VAL A 174 1.33 -7.88 -11.30
CA VAL A 174 1.60 -6.54 -10.73
C VAL A 174 1.25 -6.57 -9.26
N LYS A 175 2.12 -6.00 -8.43
CA LYS A 175 1.85 -5.84 -7.00
C LYS A 175 0.82 -4.74 -6.76
N VAL A 176 -0.23 -5.08 -6.05
CA VAL A 176 -1.29 -4.14 -5.63
C VAL A 176 -1.28 -4.08 -4.11
N ARG A 177 -1.07 -2.88 -3.58
CA ARG A 177 -1.08 -2.64 -2.15
C ARG A 177 -2.45 -2.16 -1.71
N VAL A 178 -2.99 -2.81 -0.70
CA VAL A 178 -4.25 -2.48 -0.06
C VAL A 178 -3.97 -2.12 1.40
N ASN A 179 -4.37 -0.93 1.82
CA ASN A 179 -4.23 -0.51 3.21
C ASN A 179 -5.43 -1.01 4.02
N VAL A 180 -5.13 -1.58 5.18
CA VAL A 180 -6.11 -2.22 6.06
C VAL A 180 -5.92 -1.76 7.49
N SER A 181 -7.00 -1.34 8.16
CA SER A 181 -7.00 -1.09 9.59
C SER A 181 -6.98 -2.39 10.38
N ASN A 182 -6.13 -2.46 11.40
CA ASN A 182 -5.94 -3.60 12.28
C ASN A 182 -5.92 -3.15 13.75
N GLU A 183 -6.91 -2.33 14.12
CA GLU A 183 -7.00 -1.78 15.48
C GLU A 183 -7.21 -2.86 16.55
N ASP A 184 -7.86 -3.96 16.17
CA ASP A 184 -8.10 -5.13 17.01
C ASP A 184 -6.88 -6.08 17.11
N GLY A 185 -5.81 -5.83 16.34
CA GLY A 185 -4.57 -6.61 16.37
C GLY A 185 -4.72 -8.07 15.86
N ARG A 186 -5.82 -8.40 15.20
CA ARG A 186 -6.13 -9.77 14.75
C ARG A 186 -5.31 -10.19 13.54
N LEU A 187 -5.12 -9.29 12.59
CA LEU A 187 -4.30 -9.56 11.43
C LEU A 187 -2.83 -9.47 11.81
N LYS A 188 -2.04 -10.41 11.32
CA LYS A 188 -0.59 -10.45 11.56
C LYS A 188 0.16 -10.35 10.24
N PRO A 189 1.34 -9.74 10.23
CA PRO A 189 2.23 -9.79 9.07
C PRO A 189 2.43 -11.23 8.58
N GLU A 190 2.62 -11.39 7.28
CA GLU A 190 2.86 -12.68 6.61
C GLU A 190 1.67 -13.66 6.59
N MET A 191 0.48 -13.26 7.02
CA MET A 191 -0.72 -14.05 6.81
C MET A 191 -1.07 -14.13 5.33
N PHE A 192 -1.40 -15.33 4.86
CA PHE A 192 -1.96 -15.51 3.52
C PHE A 192 -3.39 -15.00 3.47
N VAL A 193 -3.68 -14.26 2.39
CA VAL A 193 -5.00 -13.70 2.14
C VAL A 193 -5.47 -14.03 0.73
N ARG A 194 -6.78 -14.16 0.56
CA ARG A 194 -7.44 -14.26 -0.74
C ARG A 194 -8.40 -13.10 -0.87
N ALA A 195 -8.18 -12.28 -1.89
CA ALA A 195 -8.93 -11.06 -2.11
C ALA A 195 -9.87 -11.16 -3.31
N VAL A 196 -10.98 -10.45 -3.21
CA VAL A 196 -11.94 -10.25 -4.30
C VAL A 196 -12.14 -8.74 -4.47
N VAL A 197 -11.89 -8.27 -5.66
CA VAL A 197 -12.16 -6.89 -6.06
C VAL A 197 -13.39 -6.88 -6.95
N ARG A 198 -14.43 -6.16 -6.54
CA ARG A 198 -15.65 -6.01 -7.35
C ARG A 198 -15.60 -4.71 -8.09
N SER A 199 -15.64 -4.78 -9.42
CA SER A 199 -15.59 -3.62 -10.29
C SER A 199 -16.95 -3.42 -10.97
N ASN A 200 -17.56 -2.26 -10.78
CA ASN A 200 -18.73 -1.87 -11.55
C ASN A 200 -18.27 -1.31 -12.90
N ILE A 201 -18.88 -1.80 -13.95
CA ILE A 201 -18.49 -1.46 -15.32
C ILE A 201 -19.59 -0.61 -15.97
N ALA A 202 -19.22 0.56 -16.48
CA ALA A 202 -20.09 1.38 -17.29
C ALA A 202 -20.04 1.00 -18.77
N SER A 203 -20.93 1.57 -19.56
CA SER A 203 -20.89 1.51 -21.03
C SER A 203 -19.51 1.94 -21.53
N GLY A 204 -18.93 1.17 -22.45
CA GLY A 204 -17.56 1.38 -22.94
C GLY A 204 -16.45 0.74 -22.12
N GLY A 205 -16.77 -0.05 -21.08
CA GLY A 205 -15.79 -0.86 -20.34
C GLY A 205 -14.97 -0.06 -19.32
N ARG A 206 -15.42 1.11 -18.88
CA ARG A 206 -14.77 1.87 -17.80
C ARG A 206 -15.20 1.34 -16.45
N VAL A 207 -14.25 1.19 -15.55
CA VAL A 207 -14.53 0.87 -14.15
C VAL A 207 -15.03 2.12 -13.44
N LEU A 208 -16.18 2.00 -12.79
CA LEU A 208 -16.78 3.05 -11.96
C LEU A 208 -16.81 2.58 -10.52
N ASP A 209 -16.44 3.47 -9.62
CA ASP A 209 -16.69 3.30 -8.20
C ASP A 209 -17.65 4.39 -7.73
N ALA A 210 -18.95 4.07 -7.72
CA ALA A 210 -19.99 5.00 -7.31
C ALA A 210 -19.82 5.45 -5.85
N SER A 211 -19.10 4.71 -5.02
CA SER A 211 -18.86 5.05 -3.60
C SER A 211 -17.92 6.26 -3.45
N LEU A 212 -17.15 6.57 -4.49
CA LEU A 212 -16.20 7.68 -4.52
C LEU A 212 -16.77 8.94 -5.18
N ALA A 213 -17.97 8.87 -5.75
CA ALA A 213 -18.60 10.02 -6.41
C ALA A 213 -18.82 11.17 -5.41
N GLY A 214 -18.34 12.36 -5.76
CA GLY A 214 -18.42 13.56 -4.91
C GLY A 214 -17.46 13.56 -3.72
N LYS A 215 -16.66 12.52 -3.51
CA LYS A 215 -15.69 12.43 -2.40
C LYS A 215 -14.39 13.18 -2.71
N TRP A 216 -13.71 13.51 -1.65
CA TRP A 216 -12.39 14.14 -1.66
C TRP A 216 -11.32 13.13 -1.29
N ILE A 217 -10.30 12.99 -2.14
CA ILE A 217 -9.26 11.95 -2.01
C ILE A 217 -7.89 12.60 -1.99
N SER A 218 -6.97 12.02 -1.22
CA SER A 218 -5.57 12.43 -1.24
C SER A 218 -4.89 11.88 -2.49
N PRO A 219 -4.20 12.72 -3.29
CA PRO A 219 -3.44 12.24 -4.46
C PRO A 219 -2.31 11.27 -4.11
N MET A 220 -1.74 11.42 -2.91
CA MET A 220 -0.62 10.59 -2.42
C MET A 220 -1.08 9.41 -1.57
N HIS A 221 -2.25 9.53 -0.91
CA HIS A 221 -2.81 8.53 -0.01
C HIS A 221 -4.26 8.25 -0.39
N PRO A 222 -4.51 7.49 -1.48
CA PRO A 222 -5.86 7.27 -2.02
C PRO A 222 -6.83 6.59 -1.06
N GLU A 223 -6.32 5.97 0.00
CA GLU A 223 -7.10 5.41 1.10
C GLU A 223 -7.78 6.47 1.96
N ILE A 224 -7.25 7.70 1.97
CA ILE A 224 -7.84 8.83 2.70
C ILE A 224 -8.92 9.46 1.82
N VAL A 225 -10.15 9.12 2.16
CA VAL A 225 -11.36 9.60 1.49
C VAL A 225 -12.22 10.36 2.49
N LYS A 226 -12.60 11.60 2.15
CA LYS A 226 -13.45 12.47 2.97
C LYS A 226 -14.65 12.96 2.18
N ASP A 227 -15.70 13.33 2.90
CA ASP A 227 -16.92 13.90 2.30
C ASP A 227 -16.76 15.38 1.97
N GLU A 228 -15.83 16.06 2.66
CA GLU A 228 -15.61 17.50 2.58
C GLU A 228 -14.18 17.82 2.13
N PRO A 229 -13.97 19.02 1.52
CA PRO A 229 -12.63 19.47 1.18
C PRO A 229 -11.79 19.67 2.43
N GLY A 230 -10.50 19.42 2.35
CA GLY A 230 -9.57 19.55 3.47
C GLY A 230 -8.18 19.07 3.11
N ASN A 231 -7.38 18.76 4.12
CA ASN A 231 -6.03 18.24 3.96
C ASN A 231 -5.99 16.76 4.33
N CYS A 232 -5.01 16.07 3.74
CA CYS A 232 -4.69 14.69 4.05
C CYS A 232 -4.12 14.60 5.48
N ASP A 233 -4.64 13.69 6.29
CA ASP A 233 -4.20 13.50 7.68
C ASP A 233 -2.78 12.93 7.79
N VAL A 234 -2.29 12.32 6.70
CA VAL A 234 -0.97 11.68 6.67
C VAL A 234 0.12 12.63 6.18
N CYS A 235 -0.11 13.33 5.05
CA CYS A 235 0.92 14.17 4.42
C CYS A 235 0.62 15.66 4.43
N GLY A 236 -0.55 16.09 4.91
CA GLY A 236 -0.96 17.49 4.95
C GLY A 236 -1.32 18.12 3.61
N MET A 237 -1.19 17.40 2.49
CA MET A 237 -1.53 17.91 1.16
C MET A 237 -3.05 18.10 1.00
N PRO A 238 -3.48 19.08 0.20
CA PRO A 238 -4.89 19.30 -0.06
C PRO A 238 -5.50 18.10 -0.78
N LEU A 239 -6.71 17.73 -0.36
CA LEU A 239 -7.50 16.71 -1.02
C LEU A 239 -8.05 17.26 -2.34
N VAL A 240 -8.19 16.39 -3.32
CA VAL A 240 -8.79 16.69 -4.61
C VAL A 240 -10.04 15.84 -4.84
N ARG A 241 -10.93 16.26 -5.72
CA ARG A 241 -12.12 15.47 -6.03
C ARG A 241 -11.74 14.17 -6.74
N ALA A 242 -12.44 13.09 -6.40
CA ALA A 242 -12.23 11.77 -7.01
C ALA A 242 -12.35 11.78 -8.53
N GLU A 243 -13.24 12.60 -9.04
CA GLU A 243 -13.46 12.78 -10.48
C GLU A 243 -12.22 13.36 -11.18
N THR A 244 -11.50 14.26 -10.51
CA THR A 244 -10.30 14.91 -11.07
C THR A 244 -9.14 13.91 -11.26
N LEU A 245 -9.10 12.89 -10.40
CA LEU A 245 -8.09 11.81 -10.47
C LEU A 245 -8.52 10.68 -11.43
N GLY A 246 -9.70 10.77 -12.06
CA GLY A 246 -10.22 9.77 -12.97
C GLY A 246 -10.70 8.47 -12.27
N TYR A 247 -10.90 8.50 -10.95
CA TYR A 247 -11.44 7.37 -10.19
C TYR A 247 -12.93 7.18 -10.38
N VAL A 248 -13.63 8.26 -10.70
CA VAL A 248 -15.07 8.29 -10.98
C VAL A 248 -15.31 9.18 -12.18
N THR A 249 -16.25 8.83 -13.04
CA THR A 249 -16.78 9.77 -14.02
C THR A 249 -17.83 10.65 -13.36
N ALA A 250 -17.78 11.96 -13.64
CA ALA A 250 -18.74 12.94 -13.11
C ALA A 250 -20.18 12.74 -13.63
N GLU A 251 -20.42 11.75 -14.46
CA GLU A 251 -21.74 11.47 -15.01
C GLU A 251 -22.58 10.63 -14.04
N PRO A 252 -23.85 11.00 -13.88
CA PRO A 252 -24.73 10.38 -12.91
C PRO A 252 -25.07 8.94 -13.28
N THR A 253 -25.57 8.23 -12.31
CA THR A 253 -26.05 6.85 -12.12
C THR A 253 -26.82 6.21 -13.30
N ASP A 254 -26.99 6.88 -14.42
CA ASP A 254 -27.72 6.43 -15.61
C ASP A 254 -26.79 6.09 -16.79
N ALA A 255 -25.52 5.80 -16.49
CA ALA A 255 -24.61 5.27 -17.50
C ALA A 255 -25.16 3.91 -17.97
N ALA A 256 -25.61 3.86 -19.22
CA ALA A 256 -26.16 2.67 -19.85
C ALA A 256 -25.27 1.45 -19.50
N LYS A 257 -25.90 0.39 -19.05
CA LYS A 257 -25.19 -0.87 -18.73
C LYS A 257 -24.41 -1.31 -19.97
N PRO A 258 -23.21 -1.84 -19.81
CA PRO A 258 -22.44 -2.34 -20.93
C PRO A 258 -23.15 -3.54 -21.56
N LEU A 259 -23.20 -3.56 -22.88
CA LEU A 259 -23.65 -4.76 -23.59
C LEU A 259 -22.59 -5.85 -23.43
N VAL A 260 -23.01 -7.03 -23.02
CA VAL A 260 -22.11 -8.16 -22.80
C VAL A 260 -22.64 -9.41 -23.49
N ILE A 261 -21.71 -10.26 -23.92
CA ILE A 261 -22.04 -11.59 -24.46
C ILE A 261 -21.22 -12.67 -23.72
N PRO A 262 -21.76 -13.89 -23.58
CA PRO A 262 -20.97 -15.01 -23.04
C PRO A 262 -19.70 -15.26 -23.86
N VAL A 263 -18.60 -15.62 -23.20
CA VAL A 263 -17.32 -15.95 -23.86
C VAL A 263 -17.50 -17.01 -24.94
N SER A 264 -18.41 -17.99 -24.70
CA SER A 264 -18.72 -19.06 -25.62
C SER A 264 -19.42 -18.61 -26.92
N ALA A 265 -20.00 -17.42 -26.96
CA ALA A 265 -20.67 -16.89 -28.13
C ALA A 265 -19.69 -16.31 -29.18
N ALA A 266 -18.54 -15.83 -28.72
CA ALA A 266 -17.56 -15.17 -29.60
C ALA A 266 -16.61 -16.18 -30.24
N LEU A 267 -16.53 -16.19 -31.55
CA LEU A 267 -15.49 -16.87 -32.32
C LEU A 267 -14.39 -15.86 -32.64
N ILE A 268 -13.25 -16.01 -31.98
CA ILE A 268 -12.10 -15.12 -32.16
C ILE A 268 -11.15 -15.74 -33.18
N THR A 269 -11.00 -15.10 -34.35
CA THR A 269 -10.11 -15.51 -35.43
C THR A 269 -9.07 -14.44 -35.67
N GLY A 270 -7.89 -14.60 -35.06
CA GLY A 270 -6.83 -13.59 -35.15
C GLY A 270 -7.25 -12.24 -34.53
N THR A 271 -7.43 -11.23 -35.38
CA THR A 271 -7.81 -9.87 -34.92
C THR A 271 -9.32 -9.59 -34.96
N ARG A 272 -10.13 -10.55 -35.45
CA ARG A 272 -11.57 -10.41 -35.62
C ARG A 272 -12.33 -11.28 -34.65
N ALA A 273 -13.48 -10.77 -34.17
CA ALA A 273 -14.45 -11.54 -33.41
C ALA A 273 -15.76 -11.61 -34.20
N ILE A 274 -16.30 -12.81 -34.34
CA ILE A 274 -17.54 -13.08 -35.07
C ILE A 274 -18.52 -13.72 -34.10
N VAL A 275 -19.77 -13.30 -34.15
CA VAL A 275 -20.90 -13.94 -33.46
C VAL A 275 -21.98 -14.31 -34.47
N TYR A 276 -22.70 -15.36 -34.19
CA TYR A 276 -23.88 -15.73 -34.97
C TYR A 276 -25.13 -15.19 -34.26
N VAL A 277 -25.86 -14.32 -34.96
CA VAL A 277 -27.07 -13.67 -34.47
C VAL A 277 -28.27 -14.31 -35.16
N GLU A 278 -29.32 -14.64 -34.41
CA GLU A 278 -30.57 -15.13 -34.98
C GLU A 278 -31.29 -14.03 -35.76
N VAL A 279 -31.76 -14.35 -36.95
CA VAL A 279 -32.54 -13.43 -37.80
C VAL A 279 -34.03 -13.62 -37.46
N PRO A 280 -34.68 -12.70 -36.74
CA PRO A 280 -36.03 -12.88 -36.19
C PRO A 280 -37.14 -12.94 -37.22
N THR A 281 -36.88 -12.58 -38.47
CA THR A 281 -37.87 -12.48 -39.55
C THR A 281 -37.86 -13.69 -40.51
N ALA A 282 -36.97 -14.65 -40.27
CA ALA A 282 -36.89 -15.85 -41.10
C ALA A 282 -37.94 -16.90 -40.70
N GLU A 283 -38.57 -17.60 -41.69
CA GLU A 283 -39.52 -18.70 -41.43
C GLU A 283 -38.85 -19.92 -40.83
N GLU A 284 -37.53 -20.07 -41.09
CA GLU A 284 -36.69 -21.13 -40.53
C GLU A 284 -35.58 -20.50 -39.66
N PRO A 285 -35.06 -21.18 -38.62
CA PRO A 285 -33.99 -20.69 -37.78
C PRO A 285 -32.75 -20.33 -38.60
N THR A 286 -32.61 -19.06 -38.92
CA THR A 286 -31.53 -18.53 -39.77
C THR A 286 -30.59 -17.69 -38.89
N TYR A 287 -29.29 -17.93 -39.06
CA TYR A 287 -28.25 -17.25 -38.29
C TYR A 287 -27.34 -16.45 -39.23
N GLU A 288 -27.07 -15.23 -38.89
CA GLU A 288 -26.13 -14.37 -39.60
C GLU A 288 -24.83 -14.24 -38.84
N GLY A 289 -23.69 -14.48 -39.50
CA GLY A 289 -22.36 -14.22 -38.95
C GLY A 289 -22.04 -12.74 -39.00
N ARG A 290 -21.93 -12.10 -37.84
CA ARG A 290 -21.66 -10.68 -37.73
C ARG A 290 -20.33 -10.42 -37.05
N GLU A 291 -19.52 -9.54 -37.64
CA GLU A 291 -18.27 -9.10 -37.06
C GLU A 291 -18.57 -8.08 -35.96
N ILE A 292 -17.96 -8.27 -34.80
CA ILE A 292 -18.11 -7.42 -33.61
C ILE A 292 -16.79 -6.92 -33.09
N VAL A 293 -16.81 -5.81 -32.38
CA VAL A 293 -15.67 -5.28 -31.67
C VAL A 293 -15.82 -5.60 -30.19
N LEU A 294 -14.93 -6.46 -29.70
CA LEU A 294 -14.89 -6.84 -28.29
C LEU A 294 -14.09 -5.82 -27.47
N GLY A 295 -14.51 -5.63 -26.26
CA GLY A 295 -13.75 -5.00 -25.18
C GLY A 295 -13.05 -6.03 -24.30
N SER A 296 -12.75 -5.63 -23.06
CA SER A 296 -12.10 -6.52 -22.09
C SER A 296 -13.05 -7.63 -21.65
N ARG A 297 -12.46 -8.76 -21.27
CA ARG A 297 -13.20 -9.89 -20.70
C ARG A 297 -13.53 -9.60 -19.23
N ALA A 298 -14.78 -9.77 -18.85
CA ALA A 298 -15.30 -9.61 -17.50
C ALA A 298 -15.86 -10.97 -17.00
N GLY A 299 -15.05 -11.76 -16.34
CA GLY A 299 -15.41 -13.11 -15.94
C GLY A 299 -15.71 -14.01 -17.13
N ASP A 300 -16.95 -14.52 -17.20
CA ASP A 300 -17.44 -15.39 -18.28
C ASP A 300 -18.10 -14.63 -19.44
N TYR A 301 -17.91 -13.30 -19.49
CA TYR A 301 -18.50 -12.44 -20.51
C TYR A 301 -17.44 -11.57 -21.18
N TYR A 302 -17.67 -11.23 -22.45
CA TYR A 302 -16.99 -10.16 -23.15
C TYR A 302 -17.88 -8.91 -23.20
N ILE A 303 -17.29 -7.74 -23.00
CA ILE A 303 -17.95 -6.47 -23.26
C ILE A 303 -17.97 -6.25 -24.76
N VAL A 304 -19.13 -5.87 -25.31
CA VAL A 304 -19.27 -5.52 -26.73
C VAL A 304 -19.18 -4.02 -26.88
N ARG A 305 -18.22 -3.53 -27.70
CA ARG A 305 -18.09 -2.11 -28.01
C ARG A 305 -18.96 -1.67 -29.16
N SER A 306 -19.09 -2.55 -30.19
CA SER A 306 -19.94 -2.30 -31.35
C SER A 306 -20.22 -3.61 -32.11
N GLY A 307 -21.27 -3.57 -32.92
CA GLY A 307 -21.67 -4.68 -33.80
C GLY A 307 -22.87 -5.48 -33.32
N LEU A 308 -23.38 -5.25 -32.09
CA LEU A 308 -24.59 -5.84 -31.55
C LEU A 308 -25.45 -4.78 -30.89
N THR A 309 -26.76 -5.07 -30.78
CA THR A 309 -27.74 -4.29 -30.04
C THR A 309 -28.38 -5.12 -28.95
N GLU A 310 -28.89 -4.43 -27.89
CA GLU A 310 -29.58 -5.09 -26.79
C GLU A 310 -30.82 -5.83 -27.30
N GLY A 311 -31.01 -7.08 -26.85
CA GLY A 311 -32.14 -7.93 -27.21
C GLY A 311 -31.88 -8.87 -28.38
N GLU A 312 -30.79 -8.77 -29.10
CA GLU A 312 -30.41 -9.74 -30.12
C GLU A 312 -30.04 -11.10 -29.52
N LEU A 313 -30.52 -12.16 -30.12
CA LEU A 313 -30.19 -13.54 -29.69
C LEU A 313 -28.92 -14.02 -30.38
N VAL A 314 -27.93 -14.41 -29.55
CA VAL A 314 -26.63 -14.91 -30.02
C VAL A 314 -26.46 -16.40 -29.73
N VAL A 315 -25.84 -17.10 -30.66
CA VAL A 315 -25.55 -18.54 -30.50
C VAL A 315 -24.39 -18.72 -29.54
N THR A 316 -24.64 -19.42 -28.43
CA THR A 316 -23.64 -19.68 -27.39
C THR A 316 -23.00 -21.07 -27.48
N ASN A 317 -23.70 -22.05 -28.13
CA ASN A 317 -23.25 -23.41 -28.30
C ASN A 317 -23.39 -23.85 -29.77
N GLY A 318 -22.39 -24.53 -30.29
CA GLY A 318 -22.43 -25.03 -31.66
C GLY A 318 -22.04 -23.99 -32.73
N ASN A 319 -21.64 -22.78 -32.34
CA ASN A 319 -21.20 -21.70 -33.23
C ASN A 319 -20.06 -22.14 -34.19
N PHE A 320 -19.15 -22.99 -33.71
CA PHE A 320 -18.08 -23.55 -34.56
C PHE A 320 -18.62 -24.44 -35.71
N LYS A 321 -19.71 -25.17 -35.48
CA LYS A 321 -20.37 -25.98 -36.52
C LYS A 321 -21.02 -25.09 -37.60
N LEU A 322 -21.62 -23.98 -37.18
CA LEU A 322 -22.19 -22.98 -38.09
C LEU A 322 -21.09 -22.36 -38.96
N CYS A 323 -19.95 -22.05 -38.40
CA CYS A 323 -18.80 -21.52 -39.12
C CYS A 323 -18.34 -22.46 -40.23
N LEU A 324 -18.25 -23.77 -39.95
CA LEU A 324 -17.86 -24.79 -40.92
C LEU A 324 -18.88 -24.98 -42.06
N LEU A 325 -20.17 -24.89 -41.78
CA LEU A 325 -21.23 -25.00 -42.76
C LEU A 325 -21.26 -23.81 -43.72
N TYR A 326 -20.94 -22.60 -43.22
CA TYR A 326 -20.91 -21.38 -44.04
C TYR A 326 -19.65 -21.26 -44.92
N THR A 327 -18.57 -21.95 -44.59
CA THR A 327 -17.31 -21.92 -45.35
C THR A 327 -17.18 -23.05 -46.35
N SER A 328 -18.10 -23.99 -46.37
CA SER A 328 -18.12 -25.04 -47.40
C SER A 328 -18.70 -24.43 -48.68
N PRO A 329 -17.96 -24.41 -49.81
CA PRO A 329 -18.54 -24.00 -51.07
C PRO A 329 -19.71 -24.96 -51.41
N SER A 330 -20.87 -24.37 -51.67
CA SER A 330 -22.03 -25.11 -52.17
C SER A 330 -21.62 -25.85 -53.44
N PRO A 331 -21.99 -27.13 -53.62
CA PRO A 331 -21.62 -27.92 -54.80
C PRO A 331 -22.21 -27.38 -56.10
#